data_5bdb1f2297cfa946ca597d360d09c913
#
_entry.id   5bdb1f2297cfa946ca597d360d09c913
#
_cell.length_a   1.000
_cell.length_b   1.000
_cell.length_c   1.000
_cell.angle_alpha   90.00
_cell.angle_beta   90.00
_cell.angle_gamma   90.00
#
_symmetry.space_group_name_H-M   'P 1'
#
loop_
_entity.id
_entity.type
_entity.pdbx_description
1 polymer ?
#
loop_
_entity_poly.entity_id
_entity_poly.type
_entity_poly.pdbx_seq_one_letter_code
_entity_poly.pdbx_strand_id
1 'polypeptide(L)'
;MIWIDCNPQIGREMRDIHPFLVLSPRVFNQKTALVIGLPMTTAEYNADNPFAVAAGVARGAKSGKTSYVLVHQPKSFDWRLRHAKAHPLKRLDDAPFADVLGRLNKILRLA
;
A
#
# COMPACT_ATOMS: atom_id res chain seq x y z
N MET A 1 5.67 3.32 -5.61
CA MET A 1 4.61 3.69 -4.65
C MET A 1 3.92 4.98 -5.09
N ILE A 2 2.69 5.13 -4.75
CA ILE A 2 1.89 6.31 -5.08
C ILE A 2 1.11 6.78 -3.84
N TRP A 3 0.67 8.01 -3.86
CA TRP A 3 -0.39 8.50 -2.99
C TRP A 3 -1.73 8.26 -3.67
N ILE A 4 -2.72 7.81 -2.94
CA ILE A 4 -4.04 7.57 -3.50
C ILE A 4 -5.13 8.02 -2.51
N ASP A 5 -6.21 8.59 -3.06
CA ASP A 5 -7.39 8.95 -2.27
C ASP A 5 -8.26 7.71 -2.08
N CYS A 6 -8.38 7.27 -0.84
CA CYS A 6 -9.14 6.08 -0.48
C CYS A 6 -10.62 6.35 -0.22
N ASN A 7 -11.07 7.60 -0.33
CA ASN A 7 -12.49 7.94 -0.18
C ASN A 7 -13.29 7.62 -1.46
N PRO A 8 -14.58 7.27 -1.36
CA PRO A 8 -15.29 6.93 -0.12
C PRO A 8 -14.83 5.57 0.42
N GLN A 9 -14.89 5.42 1.74
CA GLN A 9 -14.59 4.15 2.38
C GLN A 9 -15.88 3.48 2.86
N ILE A 10 -15.86 2.15 2.94
CA ILE A 10 -16.97 1.34 3.42
C ILE A 10 -16.47 0.46 4.56
N GLY A 11 -17.14 0.53 5.71
CA GLY A 11 -16.78 -0.28 6.88
C GLY A 11 -15.38 0.02 7.40
N ARG A 12 -14.53 -1.01 7.46
CA ARG A 12 -13.17 -0.92 7.99
C ARG A 12 -12.10 -0.61 6.95
N GLU A 13 -12.51 -0.26 5.74
CA GLU A 13 -11.57 0.13 4.71
C GLU A 13 -10.91 1.47 5.06
N MET A 14 -9.72 1.70 4.51
CA MET A 14 -9.02 2.96 4.70
C MET A 14 -9.74 4.11 4.01
N ARG A 15 -9.65 5.29 4.61
CA ARG A 15 -10.17 6.53 4.06
C ARG A 15 -9.05 7.57 3.97
N ASP A 16 -9.35 8.68 3.31
CA ASP A 16 -8.43 9.78 3.07
C ASP A 16 -7.27 9.40 2.15
N ILE A 17 -6.26 10.24 2.08
CA ILE A 17 -5.11 10.04 1.20
C ILE A 17 -4.05 9.25 1.96
N HIS A 18 -3.65 8.12 1.38
CA HIS A 18 -2.64 7.24 1.96
C HIS A 18 -1.61 6.82 0.90
N PRO A 19 -0.39 6.46 1.32
CA PRO A 19 0.54 5.77 0.45
C PRO A 19 -0.03 4.41 0.04
N PHE A 20 0.29 3.99 -1.16
CA PHE A 20 -0.19 2.74 -1.73
C PHE A 20 0.96 2.01 -2.42
N LEU A 21 1.21 0.78 -2.00
CA LEU A 21 2.23 -0.07 -2.62
C LEU A 21 1.62 -0.74 -3.85
N VAL A 22 2.00 -0.28 -5.04
CA VAL A 22 1.50 -0.83 -6.30
C VAL A 22 2.21 -2.14 -6.57
N LEU A 23 1.44 -3.21 -6.75
CA LEU A 23 1.94 -4.54 -7.10
C LEU A 23 1.73 -4.87 -8.58
N SER A 24 0.73 -4.25 -9.20
CA SER A 24 0.44 -4.48 -10.62
C SER A 24 1.44 -3.76 -11.52
N PRO A 25 1.82 -4.36 -12.66
CA PRO A 25 2.80 -3.77 -13.55
C PRO A 25 2.24 -2.56 -14.32
N ARG A 26 3.14 -1.69 -14.77
CA ARG A 26 2.79 -0.46 -15.49
C ARG A 26 1.90 -0.73 -16.70
N VAL A 27 2.17 -1.77 -17.46
CA VAL A 27 1.37 -2.14 -18.64
C VAL A 27 -0.09 -2.37 -18.26
N PHE A 28 -0.33 -3.14 -17.20
CA PHE A 28 -1.67 -3.37 -16.67
C PHE A 28 -2.32 -2.05 -16.24
N ASN A 29 -1.59 -1.23 -15.49
CA ASN A 29 -2.12 0.01 -14.94
C ASN A 29 -2.54 1.00 -16.04
N GLN A 30 -1.76 1.05 -17.13
CA GLN A 30 -2.07 1.92 -18.26
C GLN A 30 -3.26 1.43 -19.09
N LYS A 31 -3.34 0.12 -19.32
CA LYS A 31 -4.42 -0.47 -20.13
C LYS A 31 -5.77 -0.44 -19.43
N THR A 32 -5.81 -0.63 -18.13
CA THR A 32 -7.04 -0.77 -17.38
C THR A 32 -7.46 0.49 -16.63
N ALA A 33 -6.56 1.46 -16.49
CA ALA A 33 -6.70 2.60 -15.58
C ALA A 33 -6.83 2.18 -14.11
N LEU A 34 -6.46 0.94 -13.78
CA LEU A 34 -6.48 0.40 -12.42
C LEU A 34 -5.07 0.20 -11.91
N VAL A 35 -4.91 0.29 -10.59
CA VAL A 35 -3.74 -0.23 -9.86
C VAL A 35 -4.22 -1.26 -8.86
N ILE A 36 -3.47 -2.34 -8.72
CA ILE A 36 -3.74 -3.36 -7.70
C ILE A 36 -2.56 -3.35 -6.74
N GLY A 37 -2.85 -3.31 -5.46
CA GLY A 37 -1.79 -3.26 -4.46
C GLY A 37 -2.32 -3.22 -3.04
N LEU A 38 -1.51 -2.66 -2.14
CA LEU A 38 -1.76 -2.68 -0.70
C LEU A 38 -1.64 -1.27 -0.13
N PRO A 39 -2.61 -0.83 0.68
CA PRO A 39 -2.53 0.48 1.33
C PRO A 39 -1.49 0.47 2.44
N MET A 40 -0.98 1.65 2.76
CA MET A 40 -0.03 1.86 3.84
C MET A 40 -0.56 2.90 4.82
N THR A 41 -0.13 2.80 6.07
CA THR A 41 -0.54 3.70 7.14
C THR A 41 0.58 3.90 8.14
N THR A 42 0.54 5.01 8.88
CA THR A 42 1.43 5.26 10.02
C THR A 42 0.75 5.02 11.36
N ALA A 43 -0.45 4.48 11.38
CA ALA A 43 -1.19 4.20 12.62
C ALA A 43 -0.43 3.18 13.48
N GLU A 44 -0.04 3.59 14.69
CA GLU A 44 0.88 2.83 15.54
C GLU A 44 0.35 1.49 16.03
N TYR A 45 -0.97 1.34 16.15
CA TYR A 45 -1.56 0.07 16.56
C TYR A 45 -1.22 -1.08 15.62
N ASN A 46 -0.78 -0.79 14.40
CA ASN A 46 -0.35 -1.81 13.45
C ASN A 46 0.97 -2.48 13.81
N ALA A 47 1.72 -1.96 14.78
CA ALA A 47 2.91 -2.65 15.29
C ALA A 47 2.60 -4.06 15.79
N ASP A 48 1.40 -4.27 16.33
CA ASP A 48 0.95 -5.57 16.85
C ASP A 48 0.04 -6.33 15.86
N ASN A 49 -0.15 -5.80 14.65
CA ASN A 49 -0.99 -6.43 13.63
C ASN A 49 -0.16 -7.46 12.85
N PRO A 50 -0.49 -8.77 12.92
CA PRO A 50 0.28 -9.80 12.22
C PRO A 50 0.21 -9.70 10.70
N PHE A 51 -0.75 -8.93 10.17
CA PHE A 51 -0.91 -8.70 8.74
C PHE A 51 -0.26 -7.40 8.25
N ALA A 52 0.33 -6.63 9.15
CA ALA A 52 1.03 -5.41 8.79
C ALA A 52 2.54 -5.66 8.73
N VAL A 53 3.19 -5.11 7.71
CA VAL A 53 4.65 -5.19 7.54
C VAL A 53 5.22 -3.80 7.70
N ALA A 54 6.13 -3.62 8.66
CA ALA A 54 6.84 -2.36 8.86
C ALA A 54 7.76 -2.09 7.66
N ALA A 55 7.57 -0.95 7.03
CA ALA A 55 8.35 -0.51 5.86
C ALA A 55 9.41 0.53 6.21
N GLY A 56 9.60 0.81 7.50
CA GLY A 56 10.51 1.84 7.96
C GLY A 56 9.90 3.23 7.87
N VAL A 57 10.74 4.23 8.11
CA VAL A 57 10.34 5.63 8.02
C VAL A 57 10.47 6.08 6.57
N ALA A 58 9.36 6.56 5.98
CA ALA A 58 9.40 7.08 4.62
C ALA A 58 10.32 8.30 4.55
N ARG A 59 11.18 8.37 3.53
CA ARG A 59 12.03 9.53 3.30
C ARG A 59 11.15 10.77 3.14
N GLY A 60 11.48 11.84 3.85
CA GLY A 60 10.72 13.07 3.84
C GLY A 60 9.48 13.06 4.72
N ALA A 61 9.23 12.00 5.47
CA ALA A 61 8.16 11.97 6.46
C ALA A 61 8.48 12.93 7.60
N LYS A 62 7.70 13.98 7.75
CA LYS A 62 7.92 15.00 8.78
C LYS A 62 7.77 14.46 10.20
N SER A 63 7.00 13.41 10.39
CA SER A 63 6.69 12.84 11.69
C SER A 63 7.70 11.81 12.18
N GLY A 64 8.56 11.28 11.32
CA GLY A 64 9.47 10.18 11.65
C GLY A 64 8.76 8.88 12.01
N LYS A 65 7.47 8.76 11.74
CA LYS A 65 6.67 7.57 12.09
C LYS A 65 6.95 6.42 11.12
N THR A 66 6.93 5.20 11.66
CA THR A 66 7.03 3.99 10.85
C THR A 66 5.76 3.83 10.00
N SER A 67 5.95 3.54 8.73
CA SER A 67 4.86 3.18 7.82
C SER A 67 4.67 1.67 7.83
N TYR A 68 3.40 1.23 7.76
CA TYR A 68 3.03 -0.18 7.73
C TYR A 68 2.27 -0.48 6.45
N VAL A 69 2.66 -1.56 5.76
CA VAL A 69 1.92 -2.10 4.63
C VAL A 69 0.83 -3.03 5.16
N LEU A 70 -0.42 -2.77 4.81
CA LEU A 70 -1.56 -3.56 5.27
C LEU A 70 -1.82 -4.71 4.29
N VAL A 71 -1.18 -5.85 4.52
CA VAL A 71 -1.20 -6.99 3.61
C VAL A 71 -2.58 -7.65 3.51
N HIS A 72 -3.42 -7.49 4.54
CA HIS A 72 -4.77 -8.06 4.58
C HIS A 72 -5.83 -7.21 3.87
N GLN A 73 -5.42 -6.09 3.24
CA GLN A 73 -6.34 -5.19 2.54
C GLN A 73 -5.93 -4.96 1.09
N PRO A 74 -5.78 -6.02 0.28
CA PRO A 74 -5.50 -5.79 -1.14
C PRO A 74 -6.66 -5.04 -1.80
N LYS A 75 -6.32 -4.06 -2.60
CA LYS A 75 -7.28 -3.15 -3.23
C LYS A 75 -6.97 -2.99 -4.70
N SER A 76 -8.02 -2.74 -5.47
CA SER A 76 -7.93 -2.29 -6.84
C SER A 76 -8.60 -0.92 -6.93
N PHE A 77 -7.85 0.09 -7.37
CA PHE A 77 -8.36 1.45 -7.49
C PHE A 77 -8.20 1.97 -8.92
N ASP A 78 -9.18 2.77 -9.36
CA ASP A 78 -8.99 3.61 -10.54
C ASP A 78 -8.06 4.76 -10.17
N TRP A 79 -6.81 4.70 -10.64
CA TRP A 79 -5.79 5.66 -10.25
C TRP A 79 -6.05 7.08 -10.78
N ARG A 80 -6.84 7.24 -11.83
CA ARG A 80 -7.22 8.54 -12.37
C ARG A 80 -8.31 9.19 -11.50
N LEU A 81 -9.37 8.45 -11.20
CA LEU A 81 -10.47 8.92 -10.36
C LEU A 81 -10.06 9.15 -8.91
N ARG A 82 -9.06 8.39 -8.43
CA ARG A 82 -8.54 8.49 -7.06
C ARG A 82 -7.36 9.46 -6.94
N HIS A 83 -7.10 10.25 -7.97
CA HIS A 83 -6.08 11.30 -7.96
C HIS A 83 -4.70 10.82 -7.55
N ALA A 84 -4.26 9.68 -8.09
CA ALA A 84 -2.96 9.10 -7.78
C ALA A 84 -1.82 10.06 -8.12
N LYS A 85 -0.85 10.17 -7.20
CA LYS A 85 0.35 11.00 -7.36
C LYS A 85 1.58 10.19 -6.99
N ALA A 86 2.72 10.50 -7.62
CA ALA A 86 3.97 9.84 -7.29
C ALA A 86 4.35 10.08 -5.83
N HIS A 87 4.75 9.02 -5.13
CA HIS A 87 5.26 9.10 -3.77
C HIS A 87 6.77 9.32 -3.82
N PRO A 88 7.36 10.11 -2.90
CA PRO A 88 8.82 10.31 -2.84
C PRO A 88 9.60 9.00 -2.72
N LEU A 89 9.08 8.03 -1.98
CA LEU A 89 9.63 6.69 -1.92
C LEU A 89 9.09 5.90 -3.12
N LYS A 90 9.93 5.71 -4.13
CA LYS A 90 9.52 5.08 -5.39
C LYS A 90 9.25 3.58 -5.26
N ARG A 91 9.97 2.91 -4.37
CA ARG A 91 9.85 1.47 -4.15
C ARG A 91 10.14 1.13 -2.69
N LEU A 92 9.60 0.02 -2.26
CA LEU A 92 9.89 -0.55 -0.95
C LEU A 92 11.24 -1.26 -0.98
N ASP A 93 11.98 -1.22 0.13
CA ASP A 93 13.23 -1.98 0.25
C ASP A 93 12.99 -3.48 0.10
N ASP A 94 14.02 -4.22 -0.33
CA ASP A 94 13.90 -5.63 -0.69
C ASP A 94 13.41 -6.53 0.45
N ALA A 95 13.93 -6.32 1.67
CA ALA A 95 13.56 -7.17 2.81
C ALA A 95 12.09 -7.02 3.21
N PRO A 96 11.56 -5.82 3.46
CA PRO A 96 10.12 -5.68 3.72
C PRO A 96 9.26 -6.07 2.51
N PHE A 97 9.72 -5.85 1.29
CA PHE A 97 8.99 -6.27 0.10
C PHE A 97 8.85 -7.79 0.02
N ALA A 98 9.91 -8.52 0.30
CA ALA A 98 9.88 -9.99 0.36
C ALA A 98 8.91 -10.49 1.44
N ASP A 99 8.89 -9.85 2.61
CA ASP A 99 7.97 -10.17 3.69
C ASP A 99 6.51 -9.91 3.27
N VAL A 100 6.24 -8.78 2.61
CA VAL A 100 4.92 -8.47 2.07
C VAL A 100 4.45 -9.56 1.11
N LEU A 101 5.28 -9.93 0.14
CA LEU A 101 4.92 -10.96 -0.84
C LEU A 101 4.69 -12.32 -0.19
N GLY A 102 5.52 -12.70 0.78
CA GLY A 102 5.36 -13.95 1.50
C GLY A 102 4.05 -14.02 2.28
N ARG A 103 3.68 -12.95 2.99
CA ARG A 103 2.42 -12.88 3.74
C ARG A 103 1.21 -12.83 2.82
N LEU A 104 1.26 -12.04 1.75
CA LEU A 104 0.18 -11.95 0.77
C LEU A 104 -0.08 -13.30 0.11
N ASN A 105 1.00 -14.04 -0.21
CA ASN A 105 0.89 -15.37 -0.80
C ASN A 105 0.20 -16.37 0.13
N LYS A 106 0.44 -16.27 1.44
CA LYS A 106 -0.26 -17.12 2.43
C LYS A 106 -1.75 -16.78 2.52
N ILE A 107 -2.11 -15.51 2.36
CA ILE A 107 -3.51 -15.07 2.40
C ILE A 107 -4.25 -15.47 1.13
N LEU A 108 -3.65 -15.22 -0.04
CA LEU A 108 -4.28 -15.43 -1.34
C LEU A 108 -3.96 -16.77 -1.97
N ARG A 109 -2.94 -17.46 -1.47
CA ARG A 109 -2.49 -18.76 -1.98
C ARG A 109 -2.18 -18.73 -3.49
N LEU A 110 -1.37 -17.75 -3.89
CA LEU A 110 -1.02 -17.55 -5.29
C LEU A 110 0.02 -18.54 -5.82
N ALA A 111 0.76 -19.17 -4.92
CA ALA A 111 1.78 -20.15 -5.28
C ALA A 111 1.82 -21.31 -4.33
#